data_ecc8dda8c25f0b396541c358ac0d2f1e
#
_entry.id   ecc8dda8c25f0b396541c358ac0d2f1e
#
_cell.length_a   1.000
_cell.length_b   1.000
_cell.length_c   1.000
_cell.angle_alpha   90.00
_cell.angle_beta   90.00
_cell.angle_gamma   90.00
#
_symmetry.space_group_name_H-M   'P 1'
#
loop_
_entity.id
_entity.type
_entity.pdbx_description
1 polymer ?
#
loop_
_entity_poly.entity_id
_entity_poly.type
_entity_poly.pdbx_seq_one_letter_code
_entity_poly.pdbx_strand_id
1 'polypeptide(L)'
;MADSKRVLVAGATGYLGKFAVKAFKEHGYQVRVLTRDEKRLYEPGPFTAPAISEDDVDDVFVGEISKPETLGGLMDGVDLVFSSVGISRQRDGLTFEQVDYQCNKNLINLCQPSGVKRFVYVSMQGAENIMQLAITKAHEKVVALLKDSGMEYRIVRPCGYFSDMGVLLDMAKKGRAFMIGDGNNKMSPIHGRDLAEVCIETAEGDEIEVEAGGPDIMTQREAAKLAFEVVGKPVKITVIPMWAARGMVKFIGLLSTQFGDLAEFIVTAGEIDGVGPARGKTSLRNYLEALHAGDPNP
;
A
#
# COMPACT_ATOMS: atom_id res chain seq x y z
N MET A 1 20.91 9.28 27.41
CA MET A 1 19.69 9.06 26.58
C MET A 1 20.13 8.20 25.41
N ALA A 2 19.51 7.07 25.15
CA ALA A 2 19.85 6.30 23.95
C ALA A 2 19.54 7.20 22.74
N ASP A 3 20.48 7.30 21.80
CA ASP A 3 20.25 8.02 20.54
C ASP A 3 19.01 7.44 19.88
N SER A 4 17.98 8.26 19.65
CA SER A 4 16.77 7.80 18.98
C SER A 4 17.12 7.42 17.54
N LYS A 5 16.73 6.21 17.12
CA LYS A 5 16.96 5.73 15.75
C LYS A 5 16.27 6.66 14.74
N ARG A 6 16.95 6.97 13.64
CA ARG A 6 16.36 7.75 12.55
C ARG A 6 15.84 6.84 11.44
N VAL A 7 14.57 7.04 11.08
CA VAL A 7 13.93 6.36 9.95
C VAL A 7 13.74 7.31 8.78
N LEU A 8 14.05 6.85 7.58
CA LEU A 8 13.61 7.47 6.33
C LEU A 8 12.32 6.81 5.88
N VAL A 9 11.24 7.58 5.76
CA VAL A 9 9.96 7.12 5.19
C VAL A 9 9.87 7.53 3.72
N ALA A 10 10.03 6.57 2.82
CA ALA A 10 9.80 6.74 1.38
C ALA A 10 8.37 6.33 1.03
N GLY A 11 7.68 7.19 0.27
CA GLY A 11 6.24 7.05 0.00
C GLY A 11 5.36 7.77 1.04
N ALA A 12 5.91 8.68 1.84
CA ALA A 12 5.25 9.38 2.95
C ALA A 12 3.96 10.14 2.59
N THR A 13 3.74 10.48 1.33
CA THR A 13 2.50 11.15 0.85
C THR A 13 1.42 10.17 0.39
N GLY A 14 1.71 8.87 0.37
CA GLY A 14 0.78 7.80 0.00
C GLY A 14 -0.11 7.37 1.17
N TYR A 15 -1.07 6.47 0.90
CA TYR A 15 -1.98 5.95 1.92
C TYR A 15 -1.24 5.37 3.12
N LEU A 16 -0.48 4.29 2.92
CA LEU A 16 0.25 3.65 4.03
C LEU A 16 1.37 4.55 4.58
N GLY A 17 2.05 5.30 3.71
CA GLY A 17 3.17 6.14 4.12
C GLY A 17 2.80 7.18 5.17
N LYS A 18 1.61 7.77 5.10
CA LYS A 18 1.12 8.73 6.11
C LYS A 18 0.86 8.08 7.46
N PHE A 19 0.29 6.88 7.48
CA PHE A 19 0.16 6.12 8.72
C PHE A 19 1.52 5.71 9.28
N ALA A 20 2.45 5.29 8.42
CA ALA A 20 3.79 4.90 8.83
C ALA A 20 4.56 6.07 9.46
N VAL A 21 4.48 7.29 8.91
CA VAL A 21 5.09 8.49 9.49
C VAL A 21 4.63 8.67 10.94
N LYS A 22 3.31 8.65 11.17
CA LYS A 22 2.74 8.82 12.53
C LYS A 22 3.18 7.70 13.46
N ALA A 23 3.05 6.45 13.02
CA ALA A 23 3.39 5.30 13.83
C ALA A 23 4.89 5.28 14.21
N PHE A 24 5.82 5.56 13.27
CA PHE A 24 7.25 5.67 13.61
C PHE A 24 7.51 6.79 14.63
N LYS A 25 6.82 7.92 14.50
CA LYS A 25 6.94 9.02 15.45
C LYS A 25 6.45 8.63 16.85
N GLU A 26 5.29 7.98 16.93
CA GLU A 26 4.71 7.46 18.18
C GLU A 26 5.61 6.43 18.87
N HIS A 27 6.36 5.65 18.09
CA HIS A 27 7.38 4.70 18.59
C HIS A 27 8.75 5.34 18.87
N GLY A 28 8.84 6.67 18.85
CA GLY A 28 10.02 7.42 19.29
C GLY A 28 11.17 7.50 18.29
N TYR A 29 10.92 7.23 17.02
CA TYR A 29 11.89 7.46 15.95
C TYR A 29 12.03 8.95 15.63
N GLN A 30 13.23 9.35 15.19
CA GLN A 30 13.39 10.58 14.41
C GLN A 30 12.96 10.29 12.99
N VAL A 31 11.92 10.97 12.52
CA VAL A 31 11.31 10.69 11.23
C VAL A 31 11.79 11.69 10.17
N ARG A 32 12.55 11.20 9.21
CA ARG A 32 12.83 11.89 7.95
C ARG A 32 11.86 11.40 6.89
N VAL A 33 11.24 12.32 6.15
CA VAL A 33 10.36 11.98 5.04
C VAL A 33 10.98 12.39 3.71
N LEU A 34 10.82 11.57 2.68
CA LEU A 34 11.17 11.92 1.31
C LEU A 34 9.90 12.27 0.54
N THR A 35 9.88 13.45 -0.04
CA THR A 35 8.76 13.93 -0.86
C THR A 35 9.23 14.77 -2.04
N ARG A 36 8.44 14.78 -3.12
CA ARG A 36 8.63 15.71 -4.26
C ARG A 36 7.97 17.07 -4.00
N ASP A 37 6.98 17.08 -3.11
CA ASP A 37 6.19 18.27 -2.77
C ASP A 37 5.82 18.20 -1.28
N GLU A 38 6.41 19.11 -0.51
CA GLU A 38 6.24 19.17 0.94
C GLU A 38 4.80 19.46 1.35
N LYS A 39 4.06 20.27 0.58
CA LYS A 39 2.66 20.61 0.91
C LYS A 39 1.78 19.39 1.00
N ARG A 40 2.03 18.37 0.17
CA ARG A 40 1.26 17.13 0.16
C ARG A 40 1.41 16.29 1.43
N LEU A 41 2.42 16.54 2.26
CA LEU A 41 2.55 15.89 3.56
C LEU A 41 1.43 16.34 4.50
N TYR A 42 1.20 17.64 4.56
CA TYR A 42 0.31 18.29 5.53
C TYR A 42 -1.16 18.31 5.09
N GLU A 43 -1.45 17.95 3.84
CA GLU A 43 -2.83 17.76 3.36
C GLU A 43 -3.32 16.34 3.71
N PRO A 44 -4.65 16.13 3.88
CA PRO A 44 -5.21 14.79 3.96
C PRO A 44 -4.75 13.93 2.78
N GLY A 45 -4.35 12.70 3.08
CA GLY A 45 -3.87 11.78 2.07
C GLY A 45 -4.99 11.15 1.22
N PRO A 46 -4.63 10.31 0.25
CA PRO A 46 -5.63 9.57 -0.50
C PRO A 46 -6.36 8.57 0.42
N PHE A 47 -7.64 8.32 0.13
CA PHE A 47 -8.43 7.27 0.77
C PHE A 47 -8.48 7.35 2.29
N THR A 48 -8.72 8.54 2.84
CA THR A 48 -8.78 8.75 4.29
C THR A 48 -7.45 8.57 5.04
N ALA A 49 -6.32 8.56 4.34
CA ALA A 49 -5.04 8.66 5.03
C ALA A 49 -4.94 10.02 5.73
N PRO A 50 -4.45 10.05 6.99
CA PRO A 50 -4.46 11.27 7.79
C PRO A 50 -3.58 12.36 7.19
N ALA A 51 -3.86 13.62 7.51
CA ALA A 51 -2.88 14.68 7.38
C ALA A 51 -1.73 14.42 8.38
N ILE A 52 -0.51 14.71 7.95
CA ILE A 52 0.66 14.73 8.83
C ILE A 52 0.77 16.12 9.44
N SER A 53 1.06 16.23 10.72
CA SER A 53 1.40 17.48 11.39
C SER A 53 2.91 17.75 11.34
N GLU A 54 3.32 18.97 11.61
CA GLU A 54 4.75 19.33 11.74
C GLU A 54 5.42 18.54 12.88
N ASP A 55 4.68 18.20 13.94
CA ASP A 55 5.19 17.42 15.07
C ASP A 55 5.43 15.92 14.72
N ASP A 56 4.83 15.43 13.65
CA ASP A 56 5.01 14.04 13.20
C ASP A 56 6.32 13.82 12.42
N VAL A 57 7.04 14.91 12.03
CA VAL A 57 8.21 14.86 11.15
C VAL A 57 9.34 15.68 11.75
N ASP A 58 10.54 15.11 11.82
CA ASP A 58 11.73 15.80 12.30
C ASP A 58 12.55 16.42 11.16
N ASP A 59 12.42 15.88 9.94
CA ASP A 59 13.20 16.34 8.79
C ASP A 59 12.46 16.04 7.47
N VAL A 60 12.34 17.03 6.61
CA VAL A 60 11.73 16.89 5.28
C VAL A 60 12.81 17.00 4.21
N PHE A 61 13.05 15.91 3.49
CA PHE A 61 13.94 15.90 2.36
C PHE A 61 13.14 16.03 1.06
N VAL A 62 13.36 17.13 0.34
CA VAL A 62 12.73 17.37 -0.96
C VAL A 62 13.60 16.79 -2.07
N GLY A 63 13.10 15.75 -2.75
CA GLY A 63 13.81 15.06 -3.81
C GLY A 63 12.90 14.09 -4.55
N GLU A 64 13.38 13.58 -5.67
CA GLU A 64 12.64 12.69 -6.56
C GLU A 64 13.35 11.34 -6.71
N ILE A 65 12.75 10.26 -6.24
CA ILE A 65 13.37 8.93 -6.22
C ILE A 65 13.74 8.44 -7.64
N SER A 66 12.99 8.85 -8.65
CA SER A 66 13.28 8.54 -10.05
C SER A 66 14.51 9.30 -10.61
N LYS A 67 15.01 10.28 -9.85
CA LYS A 67 16.16 11.14 -10.21
C LYS A 67 17.21 11.08 -9.10
N PRO A 68 18.07 10.03 -9.08
CA PRO A 68 19.06 9.82 -8.02
C PRO A 68 19.97 11.00 -7.75
N GLU A 69 20.24 11.83 -8.74
CA GLU A 69 21.03 13.06 -8.64
C GLU A 69 20.42 14.09 -7.67
N THR A 70 19.13 14.02 -7.38
CA THR A 70 18.43 14.90 -6.42
C THR A 70 18.49 14.38 -4.97
N LEU A 71 19.10 13.22 -4.74
CA LEU A 71 19.04 12.49 -3.47
C LEU A 71 20.35 12.53 -2.66
N GLY A 72 21.28 13.43 -3.05
CA GLY A 72 22.53 13.60 -2.30
C GLY A 72 22.27 13.99 -0.83
N GLY A 73 22.82 13.25 0.15
CA GLY A 73 22.62 13.47 1.58
C GLY A 73 21.33 12.87 2.17
N LEU A 74 20.47 12.23 1.35
CA LEU A 74 19.22 11.63 1.81
C LEU A 74 19.42 10.64 2.96
N MET A 75 20.50 9.85 2.90
CA MET A 75 20.77 8.79 3.86
C MET A 75 21.63 9.23 5.05
N ASP A 76 21.99 10.53 5.17
CA ASP A 76 22.85 11.01 6.24
C ASP A 76 22.20 10.81 7.62
N GLY A 77 22.84 10.00 8.45
CA GLY A 77 22.36 9.66 9.79
C GLY A 77 21.09 8.79 9.83
N VAL A 78 20.70 8.16 8.74
CA VAL A 78 19.55 7.24 8.67
C VAL A 78 19.99 5.84 9.12
N ASP A 79 19.28 5.29 10.11
CA ASP A 79 19.48 3.91 10.60
C ASP A 79 18.61 2.89 9.86
N LEU A 80 17.38 3.31 9.51
CA LEU A 80 16.33 2.48 8.94
C LEU A 80 15.69 3.17 7.74
N VAL A 81 15.48 2.46 6.64
CA VAL A 81 14.63 2.91 5.54
C VAL A 81 13.35 2.10 5.54
N PHE A 82 12.21 2.78 5.56
CA PHE A 82 10.90 2.21 5.28
C PHE A 82 10.44 2.66 3.90
N SER A 83 10.07 1.71 3.05
CA SER A 83 9.55 1.98 1.71
C SER A 83 8.18 1.35 1.47
N SER A 84 7.19 2.22 1.25
CA SER A 84 5.90 1.91 0.65
C SER A 84 5.74 2.56 -0.74
N VAL A 85 6.87 2.72 -1.44
CA VAL A 85 6.90 3.29 -2.79
C VAL A 85 6.35 2.29 -3.78
N GLY A 86 5.22 2.66 -4.39
CA GLY A 86 4.54 1.88 -5.41
C GLY A 86 3.39 2.68 -6.02
N ILE A 87 2.86 2.20 -7.14
CA ILE A 87 1.72 2.82 -7.82
C ILE A 87 0.43 2.25 -7.26
N SER A 88 -0.36 3.07 -6.58
CA SER A 88 -1.74 2.74 -6.24
C SER A 88 -2.76 3.33 -7.25
N ARG A 89 -2.45 4.47 -7.85
CA ARG A 89 -3.25 5.11 -8.91
C ARG A 89 -2.33 5.90 -9.83
N GLN A 90 -2.21 5.43 -11.06
CA GLN A 90 -1.34 6.03 -12.05
C GLN A 90 -1.96 7.32 -12.63
N ARG A 91 -1.25 8.43 -12.50
CA ARG A 91 -1.64 9.73 -13.08
C ARG A 91 -0.56 10.34 -13.96
N ASP A 92 0.68 9.91 -13.82
CA ASP A 92 1.88 10.51 -14.42
C ASP A 92 2.50 9.70 -15.58
N GLY A 93 1.80 8.65 -16.00
CA GLY A 93 2.23 7.86 -17.16
C GLY A 93 3.39 6.89 -16.88
N LEU A 94 3.84 6.75 -15.63
CA LEU A 94 4.92 5.85 -15.26
C LEU A 94 4.42 4.40 -15.12
N THR A 95 5.30 3.43 -15.38
CA THR A 95 5.03 2.00 -15.27
C THR A 95 5.35 1.45 -13.89
N PHE A 96 4.83 0.27 -13.54
CA PHE A 96 5.21 -0.47 -12.34
C PHE A 96 6.73 -0.73 -12.30
N GLU A 97 7.36 -1.03 -13.44
CA GLU A 97 8.81 -1.21 -13.51
C GLU A 97 9.57 0.07 -13.12
N GLN A 98 9.09 1.25 -13.53
CA GLN A 98 9.74 2.52 -13.23
C GLN A 98 9.55 2.96 -11.78
N VAL A 99 8.36 2.78 -11.21
CA VAL A 99 8.04 3.25 -9.86
C VAL A 99 8.30 2.17 -8.82
N ASP A 100 7.64 1.00 -8.97
CA ASP A 100 7.68 -0.03 -7.93
C ASP A 100 9.04 -0.72 -7.87
N TYR A 101 9.74 -0.91 -9.01
CA TYR A 101 11.07 -1.50 -9.02
C TYR A 101 12.19 -0.45 -9.04
N GLN A 102 12.27 0.40 -10.08
CA GLN A 102 13.46 1.25 -10.27
C GLN A 102 13.63 2.27 -9.14
N CYS A 103 12.54 2.89 -8.64
CA CYS A 103 12.64 3.80 -7.50
C CYS A 103 13.14 3.08 -6.24
N ASN A 104 12.62 1.91 -5.92
CA ASN A 104 13.10 1.14 -4.76
C ASN A 104 14.56 0.69 -4.94
N LYS A 105 14.95 0.30 -6.16
CA LYS A 105 16.35 -0.01 -6.47
C LYS A 105 17.26 1.18 -6.23
N ASN A 106 16.85 2.39 -6.61
CA ASN A 106 17.61 3.62 -6.36
C ASN A 106 17.81 3.84 -4.85
N LEU A 107 16.77 3.66 -4.02
CA LEU A 107 16.88 3.75 -2.57
C LEU A 107 17.84 2.71 -2.00
N ILE A 108 17.72 1.45 -2.40
CA ILE A 108 18.60 0.36 -1.93
C ILE A 108 20.06 0.64 -2.28
N ASN A 109 20.33 1.12 -3.49
CA ASN A 109 21.68 1.50 -3.93
C ASN A 109 22.27 2.65 -3.10
N LEU A 110 21.44 3.59 -2.63
CA LEU A 110 21.88 4.69 -1.75
C LEU A 110 22.14 4.21 -0.32
N CYS A 111 21.44 3.18 0.15
CA CYS A 111 21.64 2.63 1.49
C CYS A 111 23.00 1.95 1.64
N GLN A 112 23.45 1.18 0.64
CA GLN A 112 24.66 0.36 0.74
C GLN A 112 25.93 1.16 1.15
N PRO A 113 26.28 2.30 0.54
CA PRO A 113 27.44 3.08 0.90
C PRO A 113 27.26 3.96 2.15
N SER A 114 26.03 4.12 2.65
CA SER A 114 25.69 5.13 3.68
C SER A 114 25.61 4.58 5.10
N GLY A 115 25.80 3.28 5.27
CA GLY A 115 25.77 2.65 6.60
C GLY A 115 24.35 2.47 7.17
N VAL A 116 23.31 2.58 6.36
CA VAL A 116 21.93 2.22 6.73
C VAL A 116 21.90 0.75 7.16
N LYS A 117 21.35 0.50 8.36
CA LYS A 117 21.39 -0.85 8.97
C LYS A 117 20.32 -1.77 8.43
N ARG A 118 19.10 -1.24 8.17
CA ARG A 118 17.94 -2.06 7.82
C ARG A 118 17.06 -1.39 6.78
N PHE A 119 16.50 -2.20 5.89
CA PHE A 119 15.50 -1.77 4.90
C PHE A 119 14.19 -2.55 5.11
N VAL A 120 13.08 -1.85 5.35
CA VAL A 120 11.73 -2.42 5.45
C VAL A 120 10.98 -2.12 4.15
N TYR A 121 10.54 -3.15 3.47
CA TYR A 121 9.83 -3.04 2.21
C TYR A 121 8.42 -3.63 2.30
N VAL A 122 7.45 -2.90 1.77
CA VAL A 122 6.07 -3.38 1.67
C VAL A 122 5.84 -3.96 0.27
N SER A 123 5.69 -5.29 0.22
CA SER A 123 5.37 -6.04 -0.99
C SER A 123 3.88 -6.40 -1.03
N MET A 124 3.51 -7.60 -1.49
CA MET A 124 2.14 -8.09 -1.52
C MET A 124 2.07 -9.57 -1.16
N GLN A 125 0.99 -9.98 -0.53
CA GLN A 125 0.70 -11.38 -0.22
C GLN A 125 0.32 -12.16 -1.48
N GLY A 126 0.68 -13.44 -1.55
CA GLY A 126 0.30 -14.33 -2.65
C GLY A 126 0.95 -14.01 -3.98
N ALA A 127 2.06 -13.25 -3.99
CA ALA A 127 2.78 -12.84 -5.20
C ALA A 127 3.15 -14.03 -6.10
N GLU A 128 3.50 -15.18 -5.51
CA GLU A 128 3.85 -16.41 -6.22
C GLU A 128 2.74 -16.96 -7.12
N ASN A 129 1.46 -16.67 -6.78
CA ASN A 129 0.29 -17.13 -7.53
C ASN A 129 -0.04 -16.25 -8.74
N ILE A 130 0.55 -15.04 -8.81
CA ILE A 130 0.24 -14.02 -9.82
C ILE A 130 1.49 -13.41 -10.46
N MET A 131 2.57 -14.18 -10.54
CA MET A 131 3.86 -13.75 -11.11
C MET A 131 3.81 -13.28 -12.57
N GLN A 132 2.73 -13.56 -13.31
CA GLN A 132 2.53 -13.07 -14.67
C GLN A 132 2.27 -11.56 -14.72
N LEU A 133 1.76 -10.95 -13.64
CA LEU A 133 1.38 -9.55 -13.59
C LEU A 133 2.60 -8.61 -13.50
N ALA A 134 2.51 -7.46 -14.16
CA ALA A 134 3.59 -6.47 -14.20
C ALA A 134 3.92 -5.92 -12.80
N ILE A 135 2.90 -5.62 -11.99
CA ILE A 135 3.05 -5.14 -10.62
C ILE A 135 3.79 -6.17 -9.75
N THR A 136 3.37 -7.44 -9.81
CA THR A 136 3.98 -8.50 -9.00
C THR A 136 5.44 -8.73 -9.38
N LYS A 137 5.75 -8.73 -10.69
CA LYS A 137 7.14 -8.82 -11.16
C LYS A 137 7.99 -7.69 -10.61
N ALA A 138 7.48 -6.46 -10.60
CA ALA A 138 8.21 -5.30 -10.09
C ALA A 138 8.48 -5.45 -8.59
N HIS A 139 7.48 -5.85 -7.78
CA HIS A 139 7.64 -6.08 -6.36
C HIS A 139 8.63 -7.21 -6.05
N GLU A 140 8.52 -8.36 -6.70
CA GLU A 140 9.40 -9.49 -6.43
C GLU A 140 10.85 -9.26 -6.92
N LYS A 141 11.07 -8.40 -7.93
CA LYS A 141 12.41 -7.92 -8.27
C LYS A 141 13.05 -7.11 -7.12
N VAL A 142 12.27 -6.29 -6.40
CA VAL A 142 12.77 -5.56 -5.22
C VAL A 142 13.11 -6.54 -4.09
N VAL A 143 12.23 -7.51 -3.84
CA VAL A 143 12.48 -8.57 -2.84
C VAL A 143 13.77 -9.33 -3.16
N ALA A 144 13.96 -9.74 -4.40
CA ALA A 144 15.19 -10.42 -4.84
C ALA A 144 16.42 -9.52 -4.65
N LEU A 145 16.32 -8.24 -5.04
CA LEU A 145 17.42 -7.28 -4.87
C LEU A 145 17.80 -7.09 -3.39
N LEU A 146 16.82 -7.04 -2.47
CA LEU A 146 17.08 -6.95 -1.03
C LEU A 146 17.76 -8.22 -0.50
N LYS A 147 17.31 -9.41 -0.93
CA LYS A 147 17.94 -10.69 -0.58
C LYS A 147 19.41 -10.77 -1.01
N ASP A 148 19.73 -10.21 -2.18
CA ASP A 148 21.07 -10.22 -2.75
C ASP A 148 21.95 -9.04 -2.26
N SER A 149 21.37 -8.04 -1.58
CA SER A 149 22.05 -6.78 -1.23
C SER A 149 23.10 -6.91 -0.12
N GLY A 150 23.03 -7.98 0.68
CA GLY A 150 23.83 -8.14 1.91
C GLY A 150 23.38 -7.23 3.06
N MET A 151 22.36 -6.42 2.90
CA MET A 151 21.78 -5.57 3.94
C MET A 151 20.81 -6.36 4.82
N GLU A 152 20.60 -5.90 6.05
CA GLU A 152 19.48 -6.39 6.84
C GLU A 152 18.17 -5.87 6.27
N TYR A 153 17.22 -6.77 5.98
CA TYR A 153 15.93 -6.39 5.39
C TYR A 153 14.76 -7.05 6.10
N ARG A 154 13.60 -6.44 5.93
CA ARG A 154 12.29 -6.97 6.34
C ARG A 154 11.29 -6.77 5.20
N ILE A 155 10.45 -7.77 4.97
CA ILE A 155 9.40 -7.73 3.96
C ILE A 155 8.05 -7.84 4.66
N VAL A 156 7.14 -6.90 4.39
CA VAL A 156 5.75 -6.98 4.86
C VAL A 156 4.85 -7.20 3.66
N ARG A 157 3.98 -8.22 3.73
CA ARG A 157 3.08 -8.64 2.65
C ARG A 157 1.61 -8.50 3.06
N PRO A 158 0.99 -7.33 2.87
CA PRO A 158 -0.43 -7.16 3.15
C PRO A 158 -1.33 -7.93 2.18
N CYS A 159 -2.51 -8.34 2.69
CA CYS A 159 -3.56 -9.04 1.91
C CYS A 159 -4.51 -8.09 1.17
N GLY A 160 -4.18 -6.80 1.06
CA GLY A 160 -4.99 -5.73 0.49
C GLY A 160 -5.30 -4.65 1.53
N TYR A 161 -5.80 -3.54 1.08
CA TYR A 161 -5.99 -2.34 1.90
C TYR A 161 -7.46 -1.98 2.05
N PHE A 162 -7.85 -1.44 3.20
CA PHE A 162 -9.18 -0.85 3.38
C PHE A 162 -9.46 0.33 2.44
N SER A 163 -8.43 1.05 2.02
CA SER A 163 -8.57 2.09 1.00
C SER A 163 -9.25 1.61 -0.29
N ASP A 164 -9.03 0.36 -0.67
CA ASP A 164 -9.62 -0.22 -1.87
C ASP A 164 -11.11 -0.56 -1.66
N MET A 165 -11.51 -0.76 -0.42
CA MET A 165 -12.91 -1.06 -0.06
C MET A 165 -13.80 0.17 -0.12
N GLY A 166 -13.24 1.38 -0.08
CA GLY A 166 -13.99 2.64 -0.25
C GLY A 166 -14.78 2.70 -1.56
N VAL A 167 -14.29 2.05 -2.62
CA VAL A 167 -15.02 1.93 -3.90
C VAL A 167 -16.36 1.22 -3.74
N LEU A 168 -16.46 0.23 -2.86
CA LEU A 168 -17.72 -0.47 -2.58
C LEU A 168 -18.73 0.46 -1.92
N LEU A 169 -18.27 1.31 -1.01
CA LEU A 169 -19.12 2.34 -0.37
C LEU A 169 -19.63 3.35 -1.38
N ASP A 170 -18.79 3.81 -2.29
CA ASP A 170 -19.19 4.75 -3.35
C ASP A 170 -20.21 4.13 -4.31
N MET A 171 -20.05 2.86 -4.66
CA MET A 171 -21.01 2.10 -5.46
C MET A 171 -22.35 1.95 -4.71
N ALA A 172 -22.32 1.65 -3.41
CA ALA A 172 -23.52 1.54 -2.59
C ALA A 172 -24.23 2.89 -2.46
N LYS A 173 -23.51 4.00 -2.26
CA LYS A 173 -24.07 5.37 -2.27
C LYS A 173 -24.77 5.67 -3.58
N LYS A 174 -24.26 5.21 -4.71
CA LYS A 174 -24.90 5.31 -6.05
C LYS A 174 -26.05 4.31 -6.27
N GLY A 175 -26.27 3.38 -5.33
CA GLY A 175 -27.38 2.42 -5.35
C GLY A 175 -27.17 1.17 -6.21
N ARG A 176 -25.95 0.94 -6.74
CA ARG A 176 -25.61 -0.27 -7.52
C ARG A 176 -24.11 -0.54 -7.44
N ALA A 177 -23.75 -1.77 -7.10
CA ALA A 177 -22.38 -2.26 -7.21
C ALA A 177 -22.20 -3.13 -8.45
N PHE A 178 -21.00 -3.07 -9.03
CA PHE A 178 -20.57 -3.96 -10.11
C PHE A 178 -19.51 -4.91 -9.54
N MET A 179 -19.66 -6.18 -9.85
CA MET A 179 -18.77 -7.24 -9.35
C MET A 179 -18.29 -8.09 -10.52
N ILE A 180 -17.01 -8.32 -10.59
CA ILE A 180 -16.39 -9.20 -11.58
C ILE A 180 -16.43 -10.64 -11.05
N GLY A 181 -16.95 -11.57 -11.85
CA GLY A 181 -17.13 -12.95 -11.42
C GLY A 181 -18.22 -13.11 -10.37
N ASP A 182 -18.23 -14.23 -9.66
CA ASP A 182 -19.25 -14.55 -8.65
C ASP A 182 -19.04 -13.85 -7.30
N GLY A 183 -17.83 -13.31 -7.06
CA GLY A 183 -17.47 -12.60 -5.83
C GLY A 183 -17.34 -13.49 -4.61
N ASN A 184 -17.10 -14.79 -4.78
CA ASN A 184 -16.99 -15.77 -3.68
C ASN A 184 -15.56 -15.91 -3.14
N ASN A 185 -14.56 -15.32 -3.81
CA ASN A 185 -13.19 -15.30 -3.31
C ASN A 185 -13.10 -14.54 -2.00
N LYS A 186 -12.35 -15.12 -1.06
CA LYS A 186 -12.18 -14.58 0.28
C LYS A 186 -11.04 -13.57 0.31
N MET A 187 -11.18 -12.58 1.16
CA MET A 187 -10.17 -11.56 1.41
C MET A 187 -10.14 -11.17 2.88
N SER A 188 -8.98 -10.73 3.35
CA SER A 188 -8.80 -10.13 4.68
C SER A 188 -8.00 -8.82 4.58
N PRO A 189 -8.57 -7.77 3.95
CA PRO A 189 -7.87 -6.49 3.82
C PRO A 189 -7.57 -5.90 5.20
N ILE A 190 -6.52 -5.08 5.28
CA ILE A 190 -6.06 -4.49 6.54
C ILE A 190 -6.14 -2.96 6.50
N HIS A 191 -6.44 -2.34 7.64
CA HIS A 191 -6.43 -0.89 7.79
C HIS A 191 -5.00 -0.34 7.76
N GLY A 192 -4.81 0.85 7.16
CA GLY A 192 -3.47 1.44 7.03
C GLY A 192 -2.75 1.70 8.35
N ARG A 193 -3.48 2.08 9.41
CA ARG A 193 -2.92 2.23 10.77
C ARG A 193 -2.41 0.91 11.32
N ASP A 194 -3.24 -0.12 11.26
CA ASP A 194 -2.87 -1.44 11.76
C ASP A 194 -1.68 -2.02 10.97
N LEU A 195 -1.64 -1.82 9.66
CA LEU A 195 -0.51 -2.25 8.84
C LEU A 195 0.77 -1.46 9.16
N ALA A 196 0.68 -0.18 9.48
CA ALA A 196 1.84 0.61 9.91
C ALA A 196 2.43 0.05 11.20
N GLU A 197 1.59 -0.33 12.18
CA GLU A 197 2.04 -1.01 13.40
C GLU A 197 2.75 -2.34 13.08
N VAL A 198 2.18 -3.17 12.20
CA VAL A 198 2.83 -4.41 11.75
C VAL A 198 4.19 -4.13 11.09
N CYS A 199 4.30 -3.05 10.31
CA CYS A 199 5.59 -2.67 9.71
C CYS A 199 6.64 -2.31 10.77
N ILE A 200 6.25 -1.64 11.87
CA ILE A 200 7.16 -1.30 12.96
C ILE A 200 7.54 -2.55 13.76
N GLU A 201 6.55 -3.37 14.15
CA GLU A 201 6.81 -4.65 14.82
C GLU A 201 7.80 -5.52 14.01
N THR A 202 7.61 -5.57 12.68
CA THR A 202 8.50 -6.29 11.78
C THR A 202 9.88 -5.61 11.68
N ALA A 203 9.92 -4.26 11.67
CA ALA A 203 11.16 -3.51 11.63
C ALA A 203 12.03 -3.74 12.88
N GLU A 204 11.42 -3.94 14.04
CA GLU A 204 12.09 -4.13 15.32
C GLU A 204 12.32 -5.62 15.65
N GLY A 205 11.49 -6.50 15.10
CA GLY A 205 11.51 -7.93 15.35
C GLY A 205 12.53 -8.72 14.54
N ASP A 206 12.47 -10.04 14.73
CA ASP A 206 13.38 -10.99 14.09
C ASP A 206 12.78 -11.63 12.81
N GLU A 207 11.46 -11.55 12.61
CA GLU A 207 10.80 -12.09 11.42
C GLU A 207 11.24 -11.32 10.16
N ILE A 208 11.82 -12.04 9.20
CA ILE A 208 12.34 -11.43 7.97
C ILE A 208 11.20 -11.09 6.99
N GLU A 209 10.18 -11.93 6.93
CA GLU A 209 9.05 -11.81 6.00
C GLU A 209 7.76 -12.09 6.75
N VAL A 210 6.82 -11.15 6.68
CA VAL A 210 5.57 -11.17 7.46
C VAL A 210 4.39 -10.92 6.54
N GLU A 211 3.40 -11.81 6.58
CA GLU A 211 2.09 -11.56 5.98
C GLU A 211 1.15 -10.87 6.97
N ALA A 212 0.30 -9.97 6.47
CA ALA A 212 -0.60 -9.19 7.32
C ALA A 212 -1.99 -9.04 6.68
N GLY A 213 -3.00 -9.60 7.36
CA GLY A 213 -4.42 -9.43 7.08
C GLY A 213 -5.14 -8.68 8.19
N GLY A 214 -6.32 -8.16 7.87
CA GLY A 214 -7.25 -7.60 8.86
C GLY A 214 -7.94 -8.71 9.66
N PRO A 215 -8.75 -8.32 10.66
CA PRO A 215 -9.46 -9.27 11.53
C PRO A 215 -10.62 -9.98 10.81
N ASP A 216 -11.16 -9.36 9.76
CA ASP A 216 -12.34 -9.85 9.06
C ASP A 216 -11.96 -10.65 7.82
N ILE A 217 -12.36 -11.92 7.77
CA ILE A 217 -12.29 -12.74 6.57
C ILE A 217 -13.68 -12.76 5.94
N MET A 218 -13.81 -12.24 4.74
CA MET A 218 -15.08 -12.18 4.03
C MET A 218 -14.90 -12.34 2.53
N THR A 219 -15.97 -12.69 1.83
CA THR A 219 -16.00 -12.68 0.37
C THR A 219 -16.17 -11.26 -0.15
N GLN A 220 -15.77 -11.02 -1.40
CA GLN A 220 -16.02 -9.73 -2.07
C GLN A 220 -17.51 -9.37 -2.08
N ARG A 221 -18.37 -10.39 -2.23
CA ARG A 221 -19.83 -10.24 -2.20
C ARG A 221 -20.34 -9.80 -0.83
N GLU A 222 -19.79 -10.36 0.25
CA GLU A 222 -20.13 -9.97 1.62
C GLU A 222 -19.68 -8.55 1.92
N ALA A 223 -18.47 -8.16 1.50
CA ALA A 223 -18.00 -6.78 1.64
C ALA A 223 -18.87 -5.78 0.87
N ALA A 224 -19.32 -6.14 -0.35
CA ALA A 224 -20.25 -5.30 -1.10
C ALA A 224 -21.61 -5.18 -0.39
N LYS A 225 -22.16 -6.27 0.16
CA LYS A 225 -23.40 -6.23 0.97
C LYS A 225 -23.24 -5.34 2.20
N LEU A 226 -22.12 -5.49 2.92
CA LEU A 226 -21.79 -4.66 4.08
C LEU A 226 -21.80 -3.15 3.72
N ALA A 227 -21.25 -2.79 2.58
CA ALA A 227 -21.26 -1.39 2.12
C ALA A 227 -22.70 -0.86 1.88
N PHE A 228 -23.61 -1.71 1.35
CA PHE A 228 -25.03 -1.34 1.22
C PHE A 228 -25.73 -1.22 2.57
N GLU A 229 -25.43 -2.11 3.52
CA GLU A 229 -25.97 -2.05 4.90
C GLU A 229 -25.58 -0.73 5.57
N VAL A 230 -24.29 -0.37 5.51
CA VAL A 230 -23.77 0.91 6.07
C VAL A 230 -24.46 2.13 5.47
N VAL A 231 -24.74 2.11 4.17
CA VAL A 231 -25.44 3.23 3.48
C VAL A 231 -26.96 3.19 3.72
N GLY A 232 -27.52 2.11 4.25
CA GLY A 232 -28.95 1.95 4.44
C GLY A 232 -29.76 1.77 3.15
N LYS A 233 -29.14 1.20 2.10
CA LYS A 233 -29.79 0.99 0.79
C LYS A 233 -30.00 -0.49 0.48
N PRO A 234 -31.03 -0.84 -0.33
CA PRO A 234 -31.22 -2.20 -0.80
C PRO A 234 -30.03 -2.69 -1.62
N VAL A 235 -29.59 -3.92 -1.37
CA VAL A 235 -28.46 -4.55 -2.05
C VAL A 235 -28.80 -4.76 -3.54
N LYS A 236 -28.03 -4.13 -4.43
CA LYS A 236 -28.12 -4.28 -5.88
C LYS A 236 -26.74 -4.52 -6.45
N ILE A 237 -26.40 -5.78 -6.70
CA ILE A 237 -25.11 -6.19 -7.28
C ILE A 237 -25.36 -6.69 -8.69
N THR A 238 -24.66 -6.07 -9.66
CA THR A 238 -24.61 -6.51 -11.06
C THR A 238 -23.32 -7.26 -11.30
N VAL A 239 -23.43 -8.52 -11.67
CA VAL A 239 -22.29 -9.38 -11.99
C VAL A 239 -21.84 -9.14 -13.42
N ILE A 240 -20.55 -8.87 -13.59
CA ILE A 240 -19.87 -8.85 -14.88
C ILE A 240 -19.23 -10.23 -15.09
N PRO A 241 -19.65 -11.00 -16.08
CA PRO A 241 -19.06 -12.30 -16.34
C PRO A 241 -17.55 -12.20 -16.61
N MET A 242 -16.78 -13.16 -16.12
CA MET A 242 -15.32 -13.13 -16.21
C MET A 242 -14.81 -13.02 -17.66
N TRP A 243 -15.47 -13.70 -18.61
CA TRP A 243 -15.10 -13.59 -20.02
C TRP A 243 -15.23 -12.16 -20.58
N ALA A 244 -16.25 -11.41 -20.11
CA ALA A 244 -16.45 -10.02 -20.52
C ALA A 244 -15.40 -9.09 -19.87
N ALA A 245 -15.09 -9.30 -18.58
CA ALA A 245 -14.03 -8.57 -17.89
C ALA A 245 -12.67 -8.78 -18.57
N ARG A 246 -12.30 -10.03 -18.88
CA ARG A 246 -11.06 -10.35 -19.61
C ARG A 246 -11.02 -9.77 -21.03
N GLY A 247 -12.17 -9.73 -21.71
CA GLY A 247 -12.29 -9.05 -23.01
C GLY A 247 -12.03 -7.56 -22.91
N MET A 248 -12.56 -6.92 -21.85
CA MET A 248 -12.34 -5.50 -21.56
C MET A 248 -10.89 -5.20 -21.23
N VAL A 249 -10.23 -6.03 -20.43
CA VAL A 249 -8.79 -5.90 -20.11
C VAL A 249 -7.95 -5.92 -21.38
N LYS A 250 -8.19 -6.87 -22.28
CA LYS A 250 -7.48 -6.93 -23.58
C LYS A 250 -7.69 -5.67 -24.42
N PHE A 251 -8.93 -5.18 -24.47
CA PHE A 251 -9.25 -3.96 -25.22
C PHE A 251 -8.56 -2.73 -24.62
N ILE A 252 -8.59 -2.57 -23.28
CA ILE A 252 -7.89 -1.48 -22.58
C ILE A 252 -6.38 -1.57 -22.83
N GLY A 253 -5.80 -2.77 -22.77
CA GLY A 253 -4.38 -3.01 -23.01
C GLY A 253 -3.91 -2.64 -24.43
N LEU A 254 -4.79 -2.74 -25.42
CA LEU A 254 -4.51 -2.26 -26.79
C LEU A 254 -4.45 -0.73 -26.89
N LEU A 255 -5.16 -0.03 -26.01
CA LEU A 255 -5.19 1.44 -25.98
C LEU A 255 -4.09 2.02 -25.08
N SER A 256 -3.78 1.35 -23.99
CA SER A 256 -2.78 1.77 -23.02
C SER A 256 -2.28 0.57 -22.22
N THR A 257 -0.99 0.26 -22.33
CA THR A 257 -0.35 -0.81 -21.55
C THR A 257 -0.54 -0.60 -20.05
N GLN A 258 -0.39 0.62 -19.57
CA GLN A 258 -0.49 0.96 -18.15
C GLN A 258 -1.88 0.68 -17.58
N PHE A 259 -2.94 1.15 -18.25
CA PHE A 259 -4.32 0.88 -17.82
C PHE A 259 -4.67 -0.60 -18.01
N GLY A 260 -4.09 -1.26 -19.00
CA GLY A 260 -4.21 -2.69 -19.23
C GLY A 260 -3.64 -3.50 -18.07
N ASP A 261 -2.41 -3.20 -17.64
CA ASP A 261 -1.73 -3.86 -16.52
C ASP A 261 -2.51 -3.68 -15.21
N LEU A 262 -3.03 -2.47 -14.95
CA LEU A 262 -3.86 -2.22 -13.77
C LEU A 262 -5.19 -2.97 -13.82
N ALA A 263 -5.86 -2.97 -14.98
CA ALA A 263 -7.12 -3.70 -15.16
C ALA A 263 -6.90 -5.21 -15.04
N GLU A 264 -5.80 -5.74 -15.57
CA GLU A 264 -5.42 -7.15 -15.43
C GLU A 264 -5.18 -7.52 -13.98
N PHE A 265 -4.48 -6.67 -13.22
CA PHE A 265 -4.30 -6.86 -11.78
C PHE A 265 -5.65 -6.93 -11.04
N ILE A 266 -6.56 -5.97 -11.27
CA ILE A 266 -7.87 -5.92 -10.60
C ILE A 266 -8.69 -7.19 -10.92
N VAL A 267 -8.71 -7.62 -12.19
CA VAL A 267 -9.46 -8.81 -12.59
C VAL A 267 -8.84 -10.08 -11.99
N THR A 268 -7.52 -10.21 -12.04
CA THR A 268 -6.80 -11.40 -11.52
C THR A 268 -6.87 -11.47 -9.99
N ALA A 269 -6.70 -10.34 -9.28
CA ALA A 269 -6.87 -10.28 -7.83
C ALA A 269 -8.30 -10.66 -7.40
N GLY A 270 -9.30 -10.40 -8.26
CA GLY A 270 -10.68 -10.82 -8.04
C GLY A 270 -10.93 -12.33 -8.20
N GLU A 271 -10.00 -13.09 -8.78
CA GLU A 271 -10.12 -14.53 -9.03
C GLU A 271 -9.45 -15.42 -7.98
N ILE A 272 -8.67 -14.83 -7.08
CA ILE A 272 -7.89 -15.56 -6.07
C ILE A 272 -8.30 -15.15 -4.65
N ASP A 273 -8.09 -16.05 -3.71
CA ASP A 273 -8.22 -15.73 -2.29
C ASP A 273 -7.01 -14.90 -1.84
N GLY A 274 -7.28 -13.79 -1.14
CA GLY A 274 -6.28 -12.93 -0.51
C GLY A 274 -6.48 -12.92 1.01
N VAL A 275 -6.19 -14.03 1.68
CA VAL A 275 -6.35 -14.19 3.12
C VAL A 275 -5.01 -14.47 3.77
N GLY A 276 -4.67 -13.70 4.79
CA GLY A 276 -3.45 -13.88 5.57
C GLY A 276 -3.72 -13.86 7.07
N PRO A 277 -2.67 -14.01 7.89
CA PRO A 277 -2.78 -13.94 9.34
C PRO A 277 -3.43 -12.64 9.81
N ALA A 278 -4.41 -12.74 10.71
CA ALA A 278 -5.06 -11.58 11.30
C ALA A 278 -4.09 -10.85 12.23
N ARG A 279 -3.50 -9.78 11.75
CA ARG A 279 -2.62 -8.86 12.51
C ARG A 279 -3.29 -7.52 12.76
N GLY A 280 -4.27 -7.12 11.94
CA GLY A 280 -5.07 -5.92 12.14
C GLY A 280 -6.12 -6.09 13.23
N LYS A 281 -6.58 -4.96 13.80
CA LYS A 281 -7.60 -4.88 14.86
C LYS A 281 -8.86 -4.16 14.38
N THR A 282 -8.74 -3.28 13.41
CA THR A 282 -9.84 -2.48 12.87
C THR A 282 -10.72 -3.33 11.96
N SER A 283 -12.03 -3.38 12.23
CA SER A 283 -12.97 -4.10 11.37
C SER A 283 -13.33 -3.30 10.13
N LEU A 284 -13.64 -4.00 9.02
CA LEU A 284 -14.08 -3.33 7.79
C LEU A 284 -15.39 -2.57 7.99
N ARG A 285 -16.29 -3.06 8.85
CA ARG A 285 -17.54 -2.37 9.20
C ARG A 285 -17.25 -0.99 9.80
N ASN A 286 -16.43 -0.94 10.85
CA ASN A 286 -16.10 0.31 11.53
C ASN A 286 -15.48 1.33 10.56
N TYR A 287 -14.57 0.87 9.70
CA TYR A 287 -13.97 1.71 8.67
C TYR A 287 -15.01 2.29 7.69
N LEU A 288 -15.92 1.45 7.16
CA LEU A 288 -16.93 1.91 6.21
C LEU A 288 -17.97 2.84 6.88
N GLU A 289 -18.31 2.61 8.13
CA GLU A 289 -19.21 3.48 8.91
C GLU A 289 -18.59 4.86 9.15
N ALA A 290 -17.32 4.91 9.57
CA ALA A 290 -16.58 6.14 9.76
C ALA A 290 -16.41 6.90 8.43
N LEU A 291 -16.04 6.21 7.36
CA LEU A 291 -15.94 6.78 6.01
C LEU A 291 -17.31 7.30 5.51
N HIS A 292 -18.42 6.63 5.84
CA HIS A 292 -19.76 7.08 5.50
C HIS A 292 -20.17 8.32 6.27
N ALA A 293 -19.82 8.40 7.55
CA ALA A 293 -20.04 9.56 8.42
C ALA A 293 -19.18 10.78 8.03
N GLY A 294 -18.18 10.61 7.18
CA GLY A 294 -17.24 11.66 6.78
C GLY A 294 -16.13 11.88 7.79
N ASP A 295 -15.80 10.87 8.59
CA ASP A 295 -14.64 10.90 9.48
C ASP A 295 -13.36 11.01 8.63
N PRO A 296 -12.51 12.01 8.85
CA PRO A 296 -11.24 12.13 8.14
C PRO A 296 -10.21 11.07 8.55
N ASN A 297 -10.40 10.36 9.68
CA ASN A 297 -9.52 9.32 10.21
C ASN A 297 -10.31 8.07 10.65
N PRO A 298 -10.98 7.38 9.72
CA PRO A 298 -11.82 6.24 10.02
C PRO A 298 -11.03 5.04 10.55
#